data_5ec7df9bc7367c51c9edeba47d8b501f
#
_entry.id   5ec7df9bc7367c51c9edeba47d8b501f
#
_cell.length_a   1.000
_cell.length_b   1.000
_cell.length_c   1.000
_cell.angle_alpha   90.00
_cell.angle_beta   90.00
_cell.angle_gamma   90.00
#
_symmetry.space_group_name_H-M   'P 1'
#
loop_
_entity.id
_entity.type
_entity.pdbx_description
1 polymer ?
#
loop_
_entity_poly.entity_id
_entity_poly.type
_entity_poly.pdbx_seq_one_letter_code
_entity_poly.pdbx_strand_id
1 'polypeptide(L)'
;GESIEFNDNRLSLYSAQKGKCAVTGKQMEADEVICIKKIPKEQGGTDKYSNLLLVCRKIQELLNVKDIKTFSEEMDKLNLDKKQSDKLLKLRSLAFVESC
;
A
#
# COMPACT_ATOMS: atom_id res chain seq x y z
N GLY A 1 17.42 10.66 -1.27
CA GLY A 1 16.29 11.16 -2.03
C GLY A 1 15.66 10.10 -2.92
N GLU A 2 14.53 10.42 -3.46
CA GLU A 2 13.80 9.55 -4.35
C GLU A 2 14.32 9.72 -5.77
N SER A 3 14.30 8.64 -6.52
CA SER A 3 14.75 8.68 -7.92
C SER A 3 13.72 9.42 -8.79
N ILE A 4 14.17 9.88 -9.96
CA ILE A 4 13.29 10.49 -10.95
C ILE A 4 12.24 9.45 -11.40
N GLU A 5 12.67 8.20 -11.61
CA GLU A 5 11.76 7.11 -11.97
C GLU A 5 10.66 6.94 -10.93
N PHE A 6 11.01 6.96 -9.64
CA PHE A 6 10.06 6.84 -8.56
C PHE A 6 9.01 7.96 -8.62
N ASN A 7 9.46 9.21 -8.77
CA ASN A 7 8.54 10.34 -8.82
C ASN A 7 7.61 10.29 -10.03
N ASP A 8 8.15 9.97 -11.21
CA ASP A 8 7.35 9.85 -12.43
C ASP A 8 6.33 8.73 -12.31
N ASN A 9 6.74 7.58 -11.77
CA ASN A 9 5.84 6.45 -11.61
C ASN A 9 4.75 6.74 -10.58
N ARG A 10 5.08 7.48 -9.52
CA ARG A 10 4.08 7.87 -8.52
C ARG A 10 3.00 8.76 -9.13
N LEU A 11 3.39 9.71 -9.97
CA LEU A 11 2.43 10.58 -10.67
C LEU A 11 1.56 9.78 -11.64
N SER A 12 2.17 8.84 -12.37
CA SER A 12 1.43 7.97 -13.29
C SER A 12 0.42 7.08 -12.55
N LEU A 13 0.80 6.56 -11.39
CA LEU A 13 -0.08 5.76 -10.54
C LEU A 13 -1.24 6.60 -10.01
N TYR A 14 -0.98 7.83 -9.61
CA TYR A 14 -2.05 8.71 -9.12
C TYR A 14 -3.12 8.88 -10.20
N SER A 15 -2.70 9.13 -11.43
CA SER A 15 -3.62 9.24 -12.57
C SER A 15 -4.33 7.92 -12.84
N ALA A 16 -3.60 6.81 -12.86
CA ALA A 16 -4.17 5.49 -13.13
C ALA A 16 -5.19 5.08 -12.06
N GLN A 17 -4.92 5.39 -10.80
CA GLN A 17 -5.82 5.09 -9.70
C GLN A 17 -6.91 6.16 -9.49
N LYS A 18 -6.87 7.23 -10.27
CA LYS A 18 -7.83 8.35 -10.18
C LYS A 18 -7.87 8.96 -8.78
N GLY A 19 -6.71 9.00 -8.12
CA GLY A 19 -6.57 9.52 -6.77
C GLY A 19 -7.18 8.65 -5.68
N LYS A 20 -7.53 7.41 -6.01
CA LYS A 20 -8.19 6.49 -5.05
C LYS A 20 -7.19 5.52 -4.45
N CYS A 21 -7.40 5.19 -3.17
CA CYS A 21 -6.60 4.18 -2.49
C CYS A 21 -6.75 2.82 -3.20
N ALA A 22 -5.62 2.16 -3.45
CA ALA A 22 -5.62 0.89 -4.16
C ALA A 22 -6.35 -0.24 -3.40
N VAL A 23 -6.45 -0.13 -2.08
CA VAL A 23 -7.12 -1.13 -1.26
C VAL A 23 -8.58 -0.76 -0.98
N THR A 24 -8.83 0.43 -0.46
CA THR A 24 -10.18 0.82 -0.04
C THR A 24 -11.04 1.36 -1.18
N GLY A 25 -10.43 1.79 -2.27
CA GLY A 25 -11.15 2.41 -3.38
C GLY A 25 -11.69 3.80 -3.09
N LYS A 26 -11.38 4.35 -1.93
CA LYS A 26 -11.87 5.67 -1.54
C LYS A 26 -10.93 6.77 -2.03
N GLN A 27 -11.53 7.92 -2.38
CA GLN A 27 -10.76 9.10 -2.79
C GLN A 27 -9.82 9.51 -1.66
N MET A 28 -8.55 9.76 -2.00
CA MET A 28 -7.55 10.21 -1.04
C MET A 28 -7.33 11.71 -1.16
N GLU A 29 -7.19 12.38 0.00
CA GLU A 29 -6.71 13.75 0.02
C GLU A 29 -5.21 13.76 -0.27
N ALA A 30 -4.71 14.88 -0.79
CA ALA A 30 -3.30 14.98 -1.21
C ALA A 30 -2.31 14.60 -0.09
N ASP A 31 -2.63 14.95 1.14
CA ASP A 31 -1.76 14.66 2.31
C ASP A 31 -1.89 13.23 2.83
N GLU A 32 -2.85 12.47 2.31
CA GLU A 32 -3.08 11.07 2.70
C GLU A 32 -2.43 10.07 1.76
N VAL A 33 -1.93 10.52 0.61
CA VAL A 33 -1.40 9.62 -0.42
C VAL A 33 -0.02 9.14 -0.02
N ILE A 34 0.10 7.82 0.15
CA ILE A 34 1.37 7.16 0.49
C ILE A 34 1.72 6.19 -0.64
N CYS A 35 2.93 6.31 -1.16
CA CYS A 35 3.43 5.36 -2.15
C CYS A 35 4.21 4.26 -1.44
N ILE A 36 3.79 3.02 -1.65
CA ILE A 36 4.48 1.87 -1.07
C ILE A 36 5.10 1.01 -2.15
N LYS A 37 6.16 0.30 -1.80
CA LYS A 37 6.76 -0.72 -2.67
C LYS A 37 6.16 -2.06 -2.28
N LYS A 38 5.63 -2.78 -3.27
CA LYS A 38 5.09 -4.13 -3.04
C LYS A 38 6.19 -5.07 -2.57
N ILE A 39 7.35 -4.99 -3.21
CA ILE A 39 8.55 -5.71 -2.79
C ILE A 39 9.51 -4.67 -2.26
N PRO A 40 9.87 -4.73 -0.97
CA PRO A 40 10.78 -3.76 -0.36
C PRO A 40 12.17 -3.78 -1.02
N LYS A 41 12.87 -2.67 -0.92
CA LYS A 41 14.20 -2.53 -1.48
C LYS A 41 15.16 -3.60 -0.96
N GLU A 42 15.08 -3.92 0.32
CA GLU A 42 15.91 -4.94 0.98
C GLU A 42 15.68 -6.33 0.41
N GLN A 43 14.55 -6.54 -0.23
CA GLN A 43 14.17 -7.82 -0.85
C GLN A 43 14.35 -7.79 -2.36
N GLY A 44 15.09 -6.80 -2.86
CA GLY A 44 15.32 -6.66 -4.29
C GLY A 44 14.27 -5.83 -5.03
N GLY A 45 13.39 -5.15 -4.29
CA GLY A 45 12.38 -4.30 -4.90
C GLY A 45 12.97 -3.06 -5.56
N THR A 46 12.32 -2.60 -6.61
CA THR A 46 12.76 -1.46 -7.42
C THR A 46 11.73 -0.34 -7.38
N ASP A 47 12.07 0.78 -8.01
CA ASP A 47 11.17 1.92 -8.18
C ASP A 47 10.31 1.81 -9.44
N LYS A 48 10.29 0.65 -10.06
CA LYS A 48 9.48 0.43 -11.26
C LYS A 48 8.00 0.54 -10.96
N TYR A 49 7.25 1.03 -11.93
CA TYR A 49 5.80 1.21 -11.84
C TYR A 49 5.09 -0.03 -11.30
N SER A 50 5.47 -1.21 -11.78
CA SER A 50 4.84 -2.48 -11.39
C SER A 50 5.07 -2.83 -9.91
N ASN A 51 6.06 -2.24 -9.27
CA ASN A 51 6.39 -2.48 -7.87
C ASN A 51 5.82 -1.42 -6.92
N LEU A 52 5.13 -0.42 -7.45
CA LEU A 52 4.61 0.68 -6.65
C LEU A 52 3.10 0.64 -6.56
N LEU A 53 2.56 1.18 -5.48
CA LEU A 53 1.13 1.23 -5.24
C LEU A 53 0.83 2.43 -4.35
N LEU A 54 -0.25 3.15 -4.64
CA LEU A 54 -0.68 4.26 -3.79
C LEU A 54 -1.79 3.80 -2.85
N VAL A 55 -1.60 4.06 -1.58
CA VAL A 55 -2.58 3.74 -0.55
C VAL A 55 -2.77 4.94 0.36
N CYS A 56 -3.87 4.96 1.11
CA CYS A 56 -4.08 6.01 2.10
C CYS A 56 -3.25 5.72 3.35
N ARG A 57 -3.05 6.77 4.14
CA ARG A 57 -2.26 6.67 5.38
C ARG A 57 -2.76 5.56 6.30
N LYS A 58 -4.08 5.39 6.40
CA LYS A 58 -4.67 4.34 7.26
C LYS A 58 -4.21 2.95 6.85
N ILE A 59 -4.17 2.67 5.55
CA ILE A 59 -3.69 1.38 5.06
C ILE A 59 -2.19 1.21 5.33
N GLN A 60 -1.41 2.26 5.13
CA GLN A 60 0.02 2.22 5.41
C GLN A 60 0.28 1.93 6.89
N GLU A 61 -0.44 2.59 7.79
CA GLU A 61 -0.34 2.34 9.22
C GLU A 61 -0.73 0.91 9.57
N LEU A 62 -1.81 0.41 8.96
CA LEU A 62 -2.30 -0.94 9.18
C LEU A 62 -1.27 -1.99 8.74
N LEU A 63 -0.61 -1.76 7.60
CA LEU A 63 0.43 -2.67 7.11
C LEU A 63 1.63 -2.74 8.05
N ASN A 64 1.84 -1.74 8.89
CA ASN A 64 2.92 -1.73 9.87
C ASN A 64 2.55 -2.40 11.20
N VAL A 65 1.29 -2.79 11.38
CA VAL A 65 0.86 -3.51 12.59
C VAL A 65 1.34 -4.95 12.49
N LYS A 66 2.22 -5.35 13.41
CA LYS A 66 2.82 -6.69 13.38
C LYS A 66 1.94 -7.76 14.04
N ASP A 67 1.19 -7.38 15.07
CA ASP A 67 0.32 -8.32 15.77
C ASP A 67 -0.90 -8.66 14.91
N ILE A 68 -1.05 -9.93 14.60
CA ILE A 68 -2.11 -10.39 13.69
C ILE A 68 -3.51 -10.13 14.26
N LYS A 69 -3.67 -10.23 15.55
CA LYS A 69 -4.96 -10.00 16.20
C LYS A 69 -5.36 -8.53 16.05
N THR A 70 -4.44 -7.62 16.36
CA THR A 70 -4.68 -6.19 16.21
C THR A 70 -4.93 -5.83 14.74
N PHE A 71 -4.14 -6.41 13.84
CA PHE A 71 -4.32 -6.22 12.40
C PHE A 71 -5.74 -6.61 11.97
N SER A 72 -6.20 -7.79 12.38
CA SER A 72 -7.52 -8.28 12.01
C SER A 72 -8.63 -7.38 12.56
N GLU A 73 -8.50 -6.94 13.79
CA GLU A 73 -9.48 -6.04 14.40
C GLU A 73 -9.58 -4.71 13.64
N GLU A 74 -8.43 -4.12 13.31
CA GLU A 74 -8.39 -2.86 12.57
C GLU A 74 -8.89 -3.03 11.14
N MET A 75 -8.58 -4.15 10.50
CA MET A 75 -9.06 -4.45 9.16
C MET A 75 -10.58 -4.56 9.15
N ASP A 76 -11.17 -5.22 10.15
CA ASP A 76 -12.62 -5.38 10.24
C ASP A 76 -13.34 -4.03 10.32
N LYS A 77 -12.73 -3.04 10.95
CA LYS A 77 -13.30 -1.69 11.08
C LYS A 77 -13.43 -0.98 9.73
N LEU A 78 -12.69 -1.41 8.73
CA LEU A 78 -12.69 -0.78 7.41
C LEU A 78 -13.84 -1.26 6.53
N ASN A 79 -14.52 -2.33 6.91
CA ASN A 79 -15.64 -2.91 6.14
C ASN A 79 -15.27 -3.19 4.68
N LEU A 80 -14.10 -3.79 4.47
CA LEU A 80 -13.64 -4.13 3.14
C LEU A 80 -14.41 -5.33 2.58
N ASP A 81 -14.62 -5.35 1.25
CA ASP A 81 -15.15 -6.54 0.61
C ASP A 81 -14.07 -7.62 0.52
N LYS A 82 -14.44 -8.81 0.04
CA LYS A 82 -13.50 -9.93 -0.05
C LYS A 82 -12.29 -9.60 -0.90
N LYS A 83 -12.51 -8.97 -2.06
CA LYS A 83 -11.44 -8.63 -3.00
C LYS A 83 -10.45 -7.65 -2.36
N GLN A 84 -10.98 -6.64 -1.69
CA GLN A 84 -10.15 -5.64 -1.00
C GLN A 84 -9.38 -6.27 0.17
N SER A 85 -10.04 -7.11 0.94
CA SER A 85 -9.41 -7.83 2.06
C SER A 85 -8.29 -8.73 1.58
N ASP A 86 -8.51 -9.47 0.51
CA ASP A 86 -7.50 -10.35 -0.07
C ASP A 86 -6.28 -9.55 -0.53
N LYS A 87 -6.51 -8.40 -1.14
CA LYS A 87 -5.43 -7.52 -1.59
C LYS A 87 -4.61 -7.02 -0.42
N LEU A 88 -5.27 -6.59 0.65
CA LEU A 88 -4.60 -6.12 1.85
C LEU A 88 -3.77 -7.21 2.51
N LEU A 89 -4.34 -8.42 2.62
CA LEU A 89 -3.64 -9.56 3.19
C LEU A 89 -2.41 -9.93 2.37
N LYS A 90 -2.52 -9.87 1.05
CA LYS A 90 -1.38 -10.14 0.17
C LYS A 90 -0.27 -9.13 0.38
N LEU A 91 -0.61 -7.84 0.46
CA LEU A 91 0.37 -6.78 0.71
C LEU A 91 1.06 -6.98 2.06
N ARG A 92 0.29 -7.32 3.08
CA ARG A 92 0.82 -7.60 4.41
C ARG A 92 1.81 -8.78 4.38
N SER A 93 1.47 -9.81 3.63
CA SER A 93 2.34 -10.99 3.49
C SER A 93 3.70 -10.62 2.93
N LEU A 94 3.75 -9.76 1.90
CA LEU A 94 4.99 -9.28 1.31
C LEU A 94 5.81 -8.46 2.32
N ALA A 95 5.15 -7.56 3.04
CA ALA A 95 5.80 -6.72 4.05
C ALA A 95 6.29 -7.57 5.23
N PHE A 96 5.56 -8.63 5.56
CA PHE A 96 5.92 -9.51 6.67
C PHE A 96 7.19 -10.31 6.40
N VAL A 97 7.38 -10.72 5.16
CA VAL A 97 8.59 -11.42 4.76
C VAL A 97 9.81 -10.53 5.02
N GLU A 98 9.69 -9.24 4.76
CA GLU A 98 10.75 -8.29 5.04
C GLU A 98 11.03 -8.17 6.53
N SER A 99 9.98 -8.19 7.36
CA SER A 99 10.11 -8.02 8.80
C SER A 99 10.72 -9.22 9.51
N CYS A 100 10.73 -10.35 8.86
CA CYS A 100 11.33 -11.57 9.41
C CYS A 100 12.77 -11.71 8.98
#